data_e7d69aa8cf68144af228966eb6797b0c
#
_entry.id   e7d69aa8cf68144af228966eb6797b0c
#
_cell.length_a   1.000
_cell.length_b   1.000
_cell.length_c   1.000
_cell.angle_alpha   90.00
_cell.angle_beta   90.00
_cell.angle_gamma   90.00
#
_symmetry.space_group_name_H-M   'P 1'
#
loop_
_entity.id
_entity.type
_entity.pdbx_description
1 polymer ?
#
loop_
_entity_poly.entity_id
_entity_poly.type
_entity_poly.pdbx_seq_one_letter_code
_entity_poly.pdbx_strand_id
1 'polypeptide(L)'
;FVPPTYPLTLRVEPGGLEMTDWHGFCDRLRDLGDGIVDMPGVDTEQDVVNGQRHLLGLLAGALQESVEFSDREVPSIYRHNSDTGQWGAPGPDNTYWRAKIEPSGTYRLDGKVPGRRPFLVQLPEGEMHLGQYGSHGEITSEELSIAADGSFELIISAEPHDGDWLRIDGEADHVSIREYFL
;
A
#
# COMPACT_ATOMS: atom_id res chain seq x y z
N PHE A 1 -12.12 1.83 28.22
CA PHE A 1 -11.72 0.55 27.60
C PHE A 1 -10.33 0.75 27.02
N VAL A 2 -9.30 0.18 27.64
CA VAL A 2 -7.93 0.20 27.10
C VAL A 2 -7.79 -1.09 26.32
N PRO A 3 -7.52 -1.04 25.00
CA PRO A 3 -7.30 -2.26 24.23
C PRO A 3 -6.02 -2.96 24.73
N PRO A 4 -6.00 -4.29 24.77
CA PRO A 4 -4.82 -5.02 25.17
C PRO A 4 -3.67 -4.72 24.20
N THR A 5 -2.56 -4.26 24.74
CA THR A 5 -1.29 -4.14 24.02
C THR A 5 -0.77 -5.55 23.75
N TYR A 6 -0.89 -6.00 22.52
CA TYR A 6 -0.24 -7.23 22.08
C TYR A 6 1.23 -6.94 21.76
N PRO A 7 2.19 -7.56 22.42
CA PRO A 7 3.59 -7.45 22.04
C PRO A 7 3.89 -8.45 20.91
N LEU A 8 3.38 -8.17 19.72
CA LEU A 8 3.85 -8.83 18.51
C LEU A 8 5.00 -8.02 17.93
N THR A 9 6.21 -8.29 18.42
CA THR A 9 7.42 -7.79 17.78
C THR A 9 7.87 -8.84 16.77
N LEU A 10 7.37 -8.77 15.56
CA LEU A 10 8.02 -9.45 14.43
C LEU A 10 9.28 -8.63 14.14
N ARG A 11 10.41 -9.03 14.70
CA ARG A 11 11.71 -8.49 14.30
C ARG A 11 12.11 -9.19 13.01
N VAL A 12 11.94 -8.48 11.90
CA VAL A 12 12.69 -8.80 10.69
C VAL A 12 14.11 -8.27 10.96
N GLU A 13 15.06 -9.16 11.21
CA GLU A 13 16.47 -8.78 11.19
C GLU A 13 16.76 -8.24 9.77
N PRO A 14 17.52 -7.14 9.63
CA PRO A 14 17.91 -6.61 8.33
C PRO A 14 19.01 -7.49 7.71
N GLY A 15 18.68 -8.70 7.40
CA GLY A 15 19.41 -9.57 6.51
C GLY A 15 18.63 -9.55 5.21
N GLY A 16 19.26 -9.07 4.15
CA GLY A 16 18.62 -9.04 2.84
C GLY A 16 17.91 -10.37 2.60
N LEU A 17 16.68 -10.30 2.13
CA LEU A 17 15.97 -11.46 1.61
C LEU A 17 16.84 -11.99 0.47
N GLU A 18 17.76 -12.91 0.79
CA GLU A 18 18.35 -13.75 -0.24
C GLU A 18 17.18 -14.34 -1.01
N MET A 19 17.13 -14.10 -2.31
CA MET A 19 16.18 -14.76 -3.19
C MET A 19 16.30 -16.23 -2.92
N THR A 20 15.43 -16.75 -2.08
CA THR A 20 15.29 -18.20 -1.91
C THR A 20 14.84 -18.75 -3.25
N ASP A 21 15.37 -19.87 -3.63
CA ASP A 21 14.89 -20.59 -4.80
C ASP A 21 13.38 -20.90 -4.67
N TRP A 22 12.77 -21.38 -5.73
CA TRP A 22 11.35 -21.72 -5.74
C TRP A 22 10.94 -22.64 -4.58
N HIS A 23 11.79 -23.58 -4.18
CA HIS A 23 11.50 -24.50 -3.09
C HIS A 23 11.46 -23.77 -1.74
N GLY A 24 12.42 -22.90 -1.47
CA GLY A 24 12.44 -22.08 -0.26
C GLY A 24 11.24 -21.14 -0.16
N PHE A 25 10.76 -20.59 -1.27
CA PHE A 25 9.51 -19.83 -1.29
C PHE A 25 8.30 -20.70 -0.90
N CYS A 26 8.18 -21.88 -1.50
CA CYS A 26 7.09 -22.82 -1.20
C CYS A 26 7.15 -23.31 0.26
N ASP A 27 8.34 -23.56 0.78
CA ASP A 27 8.54 -24.00 2.17
C ASP A 27 8.11 -22.90 3.14
N ARG A 28 8.49 -21.64 2.91
CA ARG A 28 8.04 -20.51 3.74
C ARG A 28 6.53 -20.33 3.71
N LEU A 29 5.91 -20.48 2.53
CA LEU A 29 4.45 -20.37 2.41
C LEU A 29 3.75 -21.48 3.17
N ARG A 30 4.30 -22.70 3.15
CA ARG A 30 3.81 -23.84 3.94
C ARG A 30 3.93 -23.55 5.43
N ASP A 31 5.11 -23.13 5.89
CA ASP A 31 5.37 -22.83 7.30
C ASP A 31 4.43 -21.73 7.83
N LEU A 32 4.17 -20.70 7.04
CA LEU A 32 3.18 -19.66 7.36
C LEU A 32 1.77 -20.23 7.47
N GLY A 33 1.37 -21.08 6.55
CA GLY A 33 0.05 -21.71 6.55
C GLY A 33 -0.15 -22.66 7.72
N ASP A 34 0.88 -23.45 8.04
CA ASP A 34 0.88 -24.40 9.16
C ASP A 34 0.91 -23.67 10.52
N GLY A 35 1.63 -22.53 10.60
CA GLY A 35 1.72 -21.72 11.81
C GLY A 35 0.44 -20.96 12.19
N ILE A 36 -0.56 -20.89 11.33
CA ILE A 36 -1.82 -20.20 11.62
C ILE A 36 -2.54 -20.80 12.84
N VAL A 37 -2.46 -22.11 13.01
CA VAL A 37 -3.12 -22.82 14.12
C VAL A 37 -2.59 -22.36 15.50
N ASP A 38 -1.36 -21.89 15.55
CA ASP A 38 -0.71 -21.43 16.79
C ASP A 38 -0.84 -19.91 17.03
N MET A 39 -1.56 -19.20 16.15
CA MET A 39 -1.74 -17.76 16.29
C MET A 39 -2.74 -17.40 17.39
N PRO A 40 -2.49 -16.33 18.17
CA PRO A 40 -3.44 -15.85 19.17
C PRO A 40 -4.81 -15.54 18.56
N GLY A 41 -5.89 -16.08 19.16
CA GLY A 41 -7.26 -15.88 18.70
C GLY A 41 -7.71 -16.84 17.59
N VAL A 42 -6.91 -17.85 17.29
CA VAL A 42 -7.29 -18.98 16.42
C VAL A 42 -7.65 -20.16 17.34
N ASP A 43 -8.95 -20.27 17.65
CA ASP A 43 -9.48 -21.24 18.63
C ASP A 43 -10.29 -22.36 18.00
N THR A 44 -10.72 -22.19 16.75
CA THR A 44 -11.58 -23.13 16.04
C THR A 44 -11.06 -23.50 14.65
N GLU A 45 -11.52 -24.61 14.10
CA GLU A 45 -11.23 -24.99 12.71
C GLU A 45 -11.61 -23.90 11.72
N GLN A 46 -12.69 -23.16 11.99
CA GLN A 46 -13.15 -22.07 11.14
C GLN A 46 -12.14 -20.90 11.16
N ASP A 47 -11.51 -20.62 12.30
CA ASP A 47 -10.50 -19.57 12.41
C ASP A 47 -9.25 -19.95 11.62
N VAL A 48 -8.84 -21.22 11.64
CA VAL A 48 -7.73 -21.72 10.81
C VAL A 48 -8.05 -21.52 9.32
N VAL A 49 -9.23 -21.90 8.86
CA VAL A 49 -9.67 -21.74 7.46
C VAL A 49 -9.69 -20.26 7.07
N ASN A 50 -10.18 -19.38 7.93
CA ASN A 50 -10.20 -17.94 7.70
C ASN A 50 -8.79 -17.36 7.63
N GLY A 51 -7.89 -17.80 8.51
CA GLY A 51 -6.48 -17.40 8.51
C GLY A 51 -5.76 -17.82 7.22
N GLN A 52 -5.97 -19.06 6.77
CA GLN A 52 -5.41 -19.56 5.51
C GLN A 52 -5.96 -18.78 4.30
N ARG A 53 -7.27 -18.47 4.30
CA ARG A 53 -7.87 -17.62 3.26
C ARG A 53 -7.26 -16.22 3.26
N HIS A 54 -7.01 -15.63 4.43
CA HIS A 54 -6.34 -14.34 4.55
C HIS A 54 -4.92 -14.39 4.01
N LEU A 55 -4.14 -15.42 4.34
CA LEU A 55 -2.80 -15.65 3.80
C LEU A 55 -2.80 -15.70 2.26
N LEU A 56 -3.78 -16.38 1.66
CA LEU A 56 -3.94 -16.42 0.20
C LEU A 56 -4.28 -15.04 -0.38
N GLY A 57 -5.08 -14.23 0.33
CA GLY A 57 -5.37 -12.85 -0.04
C GLY A 57 -4.13 -11.96 0.00
N LEU A 58 -3.29 -12.10 1.03
CA LEU A 58 -2.01 -11.40 1.11
C LEU A 58 -1.07 -11.79 -0.04
N LEU A 59 -0.98 -13.09 -0.33
CA LEU A 59 -0.18 -13.59 -1.45
C LEU A 59 -0.68 -13.04 -2.79
N ALA A 60 -1.98 -13.02 -3.01
CA ALA A 60 -2.58 -12.47 -4.23
C ALA A 60 -2.25 -10.98 -4.40
N GLY A 61 -2.35 -10.18 -3.33
CA GLY A 61 -1.97 -8.76 -3.33
C GLY A 61 -0.48 -8.57 -3.63
N ALA A 62 0.38 -9.35 -2.98
CA ALA A 62 1.83 -9.30 -3.19
C ALA A 62 2.23 -9.66 -4.64
N LEU A 63 1.57 -10.65 -5.25
CA LEU A 63 1.80 -11.03 -6.64
C LEU A 63 1.35 -9.93 -7.61
N GLN A 64 0.18 -9.33 -7.37
CA GLN A 64 -0.28 -8.19 -8.17
C GLN A 64 0.73 -7.04 -8.12
N GLU A 65 1.16 -6.66 -6.93
CA GLU A 65 2.10 -5.56 -6.74
C GLU A 65 3.48 -5.84 -7.35
N SER A 66 3.98 -7.08 -7.23
CA SER A 66 5.34 -7.43 -7.62
C SER A 66 5.47 -7.84 -9.10
N VAL A 67 4.37 -8.22 -9.76
CA VAL A 67 4.38 -8.74 -11.13
C VAL A 67 3.54 -7.89 -12.06
N GLU A 68 2.25 -7.67 -11.72
CA GLU A 68 1.32 -6.98 -12.61
C GLU A 68 1.53 -5.46 -12.62
N PHE A 69 1.75 -4.87 -11.43
CA PHE A 69 1.88 -3.42 -11.23
C PHE A 69 3.30 -2.99 -10.86
N SER A 70 4.31 -3.72 -11.34
CA SER A 70 5.71 -3.48 -11.01
C SER A 70 6.41 -2.45 -11.89
N ASP A 71 5.80 -2.07 -13.03
CA ASP A 71 6.38 -1.10 -13.96
C ASP A 71 6.40 0.30 -13.34
N ARG A 72 7.60 0.87 -13.25
CA ARG A 72 7.85 2.19 -12.65
C ARG A 72 7.99 3.30 -13.69
N GLU A 73 8.28 2.95 -14.94
CA GLU A 73 8.39 3.91 -16.04
C GLU A 73 7.01 4.29 -16.58
N VAL A 74 6.12 3.29 -16.69
CA VAL A 74 4.72 3.48 -17.10
C VAL A 74 3.81 2.89 -16.03
N PRO A 75 3.72 3.53 -14.87
CA PRO A 75 3.01 2.98 -13.73
C PRO A 75 1.51 2.89 -13.96
N SER A 76 0.93 1.82 -13.49
CA SER A 76 -0.52 1.64 -13.43
C SER A 76 -1.01 1.84 -12.00
N ILE A 77 -2.10 2.58 -11.85
CA ILE A 77 -2.77 2.73 -10.55
C ILE A 77 -3.59 1.48 -10.26
N TYR A 78 -3.39 0.90 -9.09
CA TYR A 78 -4.14 -0.26 -8.63
C TYR A 78 -4.69 -0.06 -7.22
N ARG A 79 -5.74 -0.79 -6.90
CA ARG A 79 -6.34 -0.77 -5.56
C ARG A 79 -5.53 -1.69 -4.65
N HIS A 80 -4.76 -1.11 -3.75
CA HIS A 80 -3.87 -1.84 -2.83
C HIS A 80 -4.63 -2.77 -1.88
N ASN A 81 -5.80 -2.37 -1.42
CA ASN A 81 -6.73 -3.20 -0.65
C ASN A 81 -7.98 -3.47 -1.46
N SER A 82 -8.24 -4.71 -1.79
CA SER A 82 -9.42 -5.17 -2.54
C SER A 82 -10.13 -6.30 -1.79
N ASP A 83 -11.24 -6.75 -2.32
CA ASP A 83 -11.95 -7.90 -1.74
C ASP A 83 -11.17 -9.22 -1.88
N THR A 84 -10.20 -9.27 -2.79
CA THR A 84 -9.37 -10.45 -3.04
C THR A 84 -7.98 -10.32 -2.44
N GLY A 85 -7.27 -9.22 -2.71
CA GLY A 85 -5.97 -8.93 -2.14
C GLY A 85 -6.15 -8.04 -0.91
N GLN A 86 -6.07 -8.62 0.28
CA GLN A 86 -6.25 -7.88 1.53
C GLN A 86 -4.93 -7.77 2.27
N TRP A 87 -4.52 -6.53 2.51
CA TRP A 87 -3.47 -6.19 3.42
C TRP A 87 -4.06 -5.41 4.60
N GLY A 88 -4.12 -6.02 5.76
CA GLY A 88 -4.76 -5.45 6.94
C GLY A 88 -6.29 -5.52 6.93
N ALA A 89 -6.92 -4.81 7.84
CA ALA A 89 -8.38 -4.76 7.96
C ALA A 89 -8.98 -3.75 6.97
N PRO A 90 -10.01 -4.10 6.20
CA PRO A 90 -10.70 -3.15 5.33
C PRO A 90 -11.41 -2.09 6.17
N GLY A 91 -11.20 -0.82 5.81
CA GLY A 91 -11.94 0.31 6.38
C GLY A 91 -13.10 0.68 5.45
N PRO A 92 -14.34 0.77 5.94
CA PRO A 92 -15.48 1.18 5.11
C PRO A 92 -15.42 2.66 4.71
N ASP A 93 -14.64 3.46 5.45
CA ASP A 93 -14.61 4.91 5.33
C ASP A 93 -13.53 5.42 4.36
N ASN A 94 -12.73 4.53 3.80
CA ASN A 94 -11.65 4.90 2.89
C ASN A 94 -11.25 3.79 1.93
N THR A 95 -10.56 4.16 0.86
CA THR A 95 -9.87 3.23 -0.03
C THR A 95 -8.47 3.73 -0.35
N TYR A 96 -7.61 2.79 -0.70
CA TYR A 96 -6.21 3.06 -1.03
C TYR A 96 -5.92 2.63 -2.45
N TRP A 97 -5.27 3.55 -3.18
CA TRP A 97 -4.73 3.31 -4.51
C TRP A 97 -3.22 3.48 -4.45
N ARG A 98 -2.51 2.69 -5.20
CA ARG A 98 -1.05 2.78 -5.32
C ARG A 98 -0.60 2.75 -6.76
N ALA A 99 0.59 3.32 -7.00
CA ALA A 99 1.34 3.16 -8.23
C ALA A 99 2.83 3.16 -7.90
N LYS A 100 3.59 2.27 -8.49
CA LYS A 100 5.05 2.25 -8.34
C LYS A 100 5.66 3.40 -9.13
N ILE A 101 6.71 4.02 -8.59
CA ILE A 101 7.44 5.11 -9.26
C ILE A 101 8.94 4.94 -9.10
N GLU A 102 9.70 5.62 -9.97
CA GLU A 102 11.14 5.85 -9.80
C GLU A 102 11.37 7.25 -9.22
N PRO A 103 12.26 7.41 -8.23
CA PRO A 103 12.55 8.72 -7.63
C PRO A 103 13.01 9.78 -8.65
N SER A 104 13.64 9.38 -9.74
CA SER A 104 14.08 10.27 -10.83
C SER A 104 13.02 10.53 -11.90
N GLY A 105 11.85 9.91 -11.79
CA GLY A 105 10.76 10.04 -12.76
C GLY A 105 10.00 11.36 -12.64
N THR A 106 9.24 11.67 -13.68
CA THR A 106 8.23 12.74 -13.67
C THR A 106 6.91 12.13 -14.07
N TYR A 107 5.93 12.24 -13.20
CA TYR A 107 4.62 11.61 -13.36
C TYR A 107 3.52 12.66 -13.34
N ARG A 108 2.46 12.40 -14.08
CA ARG A 108 1.25 13.19 -14.04
C ARG A 108 0.10 12.34 -13.54
N LEU A 109 -0.50 12.79 -12.46
CA LEU A 109 -1.72 12.22 -11.90
C LEU A 109 -2.90 13.09 -12.33
N ASP A 110 -3.71 12.55 -13.24
CA ASP A 110 -4.99 13.16 -13.62
C ASP A 110 -6.13 12.49 -12.87
N GLY A 111 -7.06 13.28 -12.35
CA GLY A 111 -8.18 12.74 -11.62
C GLY A 111 -9.47 13.53 -11.82
N LYS A 112 -10.56 12.89 -11.42
CA LYS A 112 -11.86 13.56 -11.30
C LYS A 112 -12.55 13.12 -10.02
N VAL A 113 -12.79 14.07 -9.12
CA VAL A 113 -13.39 13.82 -7.81
C VAL A 113 -14.85 14.22 -7.81
N PRO A 114 -15.79 13.26 -7.82
CA PRO A 114 -17.20 13.57 -7.71
C PRO A 114 -17.53 14.16 -6.35
N GLY A 115 -18.20 15.31 -6.32
CA GLY A 115 -18.72 15.88 -5.07
C GLY A 115 -17.68 16.40 -4.08
N ARG A 116 -16.45 16.70 -4.54
CA ARG A 116 -15.36 17.20 -3.70
C ARG A 116 -15.03 16.31 -2.50
N ARG A 117 -14.98 15.01 -2.71
CA ARG A 117 -14.55 14.07 -1.66
C ARG A 117 -13.11 14.39 -1.25
N PRO A 118 -12.82 14.40 0.06
CA PRO A 118 -11.45 14.57 0.52
C PRO A 118 -10.59 13.38 0.12
N PHE A 119 -9.37 13.66 -0.30
CA PHE A 119 -8.34 12.66 -0.56
C PHE A 119 -6.95 13.22 -0.23
N LEU A 120 -6.02 12.30 -0.03
CA LEU A 120 -4.62 12.57 0.24
C LEU A 120 -3.78 11.84 -0.80
N VAL A 121 -2.84 12.53 -1.42
CA VAL A 121 -1.76 11.94 -2.22
C VAL A 121 -0.49 11.99 -1.38
N GLN A 122 0.16 10.86 -1.18
CA GLN A 122 1.31 10.71 -0.32
C GLN A 122 2.42 9.93 -1.02
N LEU A 123 3.66 10.26 -0.71
CA LEU A 123 4.86 9.51 -1.04
C LEU A 123 5.37 8.83 0.23
N PRO A 124 4.94 7.60 0.55
CA PRO A 124 5.37 6.92 1.75
C PRO A 124 6.89 6.67 1.76
N GLU A 125 7.49 6.66 2.95
CA GLU A 125 8.90 6.27 3.16
C GLU A 125 9.14 4.82 2.71
N GLY A 126 8.12 3.99 2.79
CA GLY A 126 8.16 2.58 2.44
C GLY A 126 6.99 1.82 3.05
N GLU A 127 7.24 0.60 3.50
CA GLU A 127 6.21 -0.29 3.99
C GLU A 127 6.12 -0.31 5.53
N MET A 128 4.92 -0.06 6.06
CA MET A 128 4.68 0.00 7.52
C MET A 128 5.07 -1.28 8.25
N HIS A 129 4.90 -2.46 7.62
CA HIS A 129 5.29 -3.74 8.21
C HIS A 129 6.81 -3.93 8.31
N LEU A 130 7.59 -3.10 7.60
CA LEU A 130 9.05 -3.02 7.72
C LEU A 130 9.50 -1.92 8.70
N GLY A 131 8.57 -1.27 9.41
CA GLY A 131 8.86 -0.20 10.35
C GLY A 131 9.06 1.18 9.73
N GLN A 132 8.70 1.35 8.46
CA GLN A 132 8.82 2.59 7.70
C GLN A 132 7.47 3.33 7.74
N TYR A 133 7.36 4.31 8.62
CA TYR A 133 6.10 5.02 8.89
C TYR A 133 6.11 6.48 8.40
N GLY A 134 7.23 6.95 7.86
CA GLY A 134 7.42 8.31 7.40
C GLY A 134 6.78 8.59 6.04
N SER A 135 6.87 9.85 5.62
CA SER A 135 6.45 10.32 4.32
C SER A 135 7.52 11.22 3.73
N HIS A 136 7.84 11.03 2.46
CA HIS A 136 8.71 11.90 1.69
C HIS A 136 8.01 13.13 1.12
N GLY A 137 6.69 13.17 1.20
CA GLY A 137 5.86 14.28 0.75
C GLY A 137 4.40 13.89 0.71
N GLU A 138 3.53 14.88 0.87
CA GLU A 138 2.08 14.69 0.76
C GLU A 138 1.39 15.98 0.33
N ILE A 139 0.23 15.83 -0.29
CA ILE A 139 -0.65 16.93 -0.68
C ILE A 139 -2.11 16.48 -0.52
N THR A 140 -2.92 17.33 0.08
CA THR A 140 -4.36 17.08 0.28
C THR A 140 -5.18 17.64 -0.86
N SER A 141 -6.41 17.14 -1.02
CA SER A 141 -7.35 17.67 -1.99
C SER A 141 -7.72 19.14 -1.77
N GLU A 142 -7.52 19.69 -0.56
CA GLU A 142 -7.79 21.10 -0.25
C GLU A 142 -6.68 22.02 -0.78
N GLU A 143 -5.48 21.48 -0.99
CA GLU A 143 -4.32 22.20 -1.52
C GLU A 143 -4.24 22.17 -3.05
N LEU A 144 -5.04 21.30 -3.69
CA LEU A 144 -5.07 21.16 -5.15
C LEU A 144 -6.04 22.12 -5.82
N SER A 145 -5.67 22.54 -7.01
CA SER A 145 -6.51 23.34 -7.93
C SER A 145 -7.55 22.45 -8.62
N ILE A 146 -8.67 22.17 -7.92
CA ILE A 146 -9.74 21.34 -8.45
C ILE A 146 -10.73 22.20 -9.23
N ALA A 147 -10.94 21.87 -10.51
CA ALA A 147 -11.88 22.55 -11.39
C ALA A 147 -13.34 22.36 -10.94
N ALA A 148 -14.26 23.18 -11.49
CA ALA A 148 -15.67 23.13 -11.13
C ALA A 148 -16.34 21.78 -11.44
N ASP A 149 -15.84 21.05 -12.43
CA ASP A 149 -16.31 19.72 -12.81
C ASP A 149 -15.65 18.58 -12.00
N GLY A 150 -14.79 18.93 -11.04
CA GLY A 150 -14.07 18.00 -10.18
C GLY A 150 -12.74 17.49 -10.74
N SER A 151 -12.34 17.91 -11.94
CA SER A 151 -11.06 17.49 -12.52
C SER A 151 -9.88 18.20 -11.86
N PHE A 152 -8.75 17.50 -11.77
CA PHE A 152 -7.48 18.03 -11.29
C PHE A 152 -6.32 17.37 -12.04
N GLU A 153 -5.17 18.05 -12.01
CA GLU A 153 -3.89 17.54 -12.47
C GLU A 153 -2.85 17.81 -11.39
N LEU A 154 -2.01 16.81 -11.10
CA LEU A 154 -0.90 16.92 -10.16
C LEU A 154 0.35 16.36 -10.80
N ILE A 155 1.42 17.17 -10.83
CA ILE A 155 2.74 16.68 -11.24
C ILE A 155 3.48 16.15 -9.99
N ILE A 156 4.11 14.98 -10.14
CA ILE A 156 4.90 14.33 -9.10
C ILE A 156 6.31 14.13 -9.66
N SER A 157 7.30 14.84 -9.14
CA SER A 157 8.68 14.81 -9.66
C SER A 157 9.68 15.39 -8.67
N ALA A 158 10.98 15.07 -8.87
CA ALA A 158 12.06 15.69 -8.08
C ALA A 158 12.27 17.16 -8.43
N GLU A 159 12.14 17.50 -9.72
CA GLU A 159 12.31 18.87 -10.23
C GLU A 159 11.01 19.66 -10.15
N PRO A 160 11.07 20.97 -9.82
CA PRO A 160 9.90 21.83 -9.72
C PRO A 160 9.12 21.95 -11.04
N HIS A 161 7.80 22.00 -10.93
CA HIS A 161 6.89 22.24 -12.04
C HIS A 161 5.92 23.37 -11.73
N ASP A 162 5.40 24.00 -12.78
CA ASP A 162 4.29 24.96 -12.68
C ASP A 162 2.99 24.20 -12.35
N GLY A 163 2.07 24.88 -11.64
CA GLY A 163 0.79 24.29 -11.22
C GLY A 163 0.88 23.49 -9.94
N ASP A 164 -0.02 22.53 -9.77
CA ASP A 164 -0.01 21.64 -8.61
C ASP A 164 1.13 20.63 -8.73
N TRP A 165 2.01 20.62 -7.77
CA TRP A 165 3.22 19.84 -7.80
C TRP A 165 3.52 19.23 -6.43
N LEU A 166 3.76 17.93 -6.42
CA LEU A 166 4.26 17.18 -5.26
C LEU A 166 5.70 16.76 -5.51
N ARG A 167 6.61 17.29 -4.70
CA ARG A 167 8.03 16.99 -4.82
C ARG A 167 8.33 15.56 -4.39
N ILE A 168 9.03 14.80 -5.24
CA ILE A 168 9.67 13.57 -4.82
C ILE A 168 10.92 13.96 -4.05
N ASP A 169 10.92 13.70 -2.74
CA ASP A 169 12.08 13.88 -1.87
C ASP A 169 12.49 12.51 -1.30
N GLY A 170 13.79 12.20 -1.37
CA GLY A 170 14.33 10.93 -0.90
C GLY A 170 14.12 9.77 -1.88
N GLU A 171 13.89 8.58 -1.33
CA GLU A 171 13.83 7.31 -2.06
C GLU A 171 12.39 6.77 -2.19
N ALA A 172 11.42 7.67 -2.37
CA ALA A 172 10.04 7.26 -2.55
C ALA A 172 9.89 6.33 -3.77
N ASP A 173 9.37 5.14 -3.55
CA ASP A 173 9.25 4.11 -4.58
C ASP A 173 7.80 3.86 -5.03
N HIS A 174 6.85 4.53 -4.41
CA HIS A 174 5.44 4.47 -4.79
C HIS A 174 4.67 5.73 -4.37
N VAL A 175 3.57 5.97 -5.08
CA VAL A 175 2.53 6.94 -4.72
C VAL A 175 1.39 6.19 -4.05
N SER A 176 0.90 6.70 -2.94
CA SER A 176 -0.32 6.23 -2.28
C SER A 176 -1.39 7.32 -2.33
N ILE A 177 -2.58 6.96 -2.79
CA ILE A 177 -3.73 7.86 -2.80
C ILE A 177 -4.77 7.28 -1.85
N ARG A 178 -5.18 8.07 -0.87
CA ARG A 178 -6.21 7.68 0.09
C ARG A 178 -7.45 8.54 -0.13
N GLU A 179 -8.54 7.92 -0.55
CA GLU A 179 -9.85 8.56 -0.66
C GLU A 179 -10.68 8.31 0.60
N TYR A 180 -11.43 9.31 1.04
CA TYR A 180 -12.30 9.23 2.21
C TYR A 180 -13.76 9.29 1.80
N PHE A 181 -14.56 8.37 2.34
CA PHE A 181 -16.01 8.29 2.14
C PHE A 181 -16.71 8.79 3.41
N LEU A 182 -16.94 10.09 3.48
CA LEU A 182 -17.64 10.75 4.58
C LEU A 182 -19.14 10.88 4.29
#